data_44f39bb99612361669e923ca7d50feac
#
_entry.id   44f39bb99612361669e923ca7d50feac
#
_cell.length_a   1.000
_cell.length_b   1.000
_cell.length_c   1.000
_cell.angle_alpha   90.00
_cell.angle_beta   90.00
_cell.angle_gamma   90.00
#
_symmetry.space_group_name_H-M   'P 1'
#
loop_
_entity.id
_entity.type
_entity.pdbx_description
1 polymer ?
#
loop_
_entity_poly.entity_id
_entity_poly.type
_entity_poly.pdbx_seq_one_letter_code
_entity_poly.pdbx_strand_id
1 'polypeptide(L)'
;MYGQTKLEGEQLIAAAGARHLIFRTSWVYAARGGNFAKTMLRLAQERDRLTVIDDQFGAPTGAELIADVTAHAIRQTLREEARGGTYHLAAAGETTWNGYARFVLEAALVLKPDLAIKAREVAPVPTSAFPTAARRPLNSRLDTARLRENFGLTLPDWQHGVRRMLAEIL
;
A
#
# COMPACT_ATOMS: atom_id res chain seq x y z
N MET A 1 17.00 12.33 4.63
CA MET A 1 17.54 12.14 3.26
C MET A 1 16.46 11.62 2.27
N TYR A 2 15.88 10.42 2.40
CA TYR A 2 14.91 9.87 1.41
C TYR A 2 13.71 10.81 1.10
N GLY A 3 12.99 11.29 2.11
CA GLY A 3 11.85 12.20 1.90
C GLY A 3 12.22 13.53 1.25
N GLN A 4 13.39 14.06 1.60
CA GLN A 4 13.91 15.30 1.03
C GLN A 4 14.20 15.16 -0.47
N THR A 5 14.91 14.10 -0.87
CA THR A 5 15.21 13.86 -2.30
C THR A 5 13.97 13.64 -3.14
N LYS A 6 12.92 13.01 -2.56
CA LYS A 6 11.62 12.90 -3.25
C LYS A 6 10.95 14.25 -3.43
N LEU A 7 10.93 15.07 -2.39
CA LEU A 7 10.34 16.42 -2.45
C LEU A 7 11.09 17.31 -3.47
N GLU A 8 12.42 17.29 -3.47
CA GLU A 8 13.23 18.02 -4.45
C GLU A 8 12.91 17.57 -5.89
N GLY A 9 12.78 16.25 -6.13
CA GLY A 9 12.36 15.72 -7.43
C GLY A 9 10.98 16.20 -7.86
N GLU A 10 9.99 16.22 -6.96
CA GLU A 10 8.65 16.76 -7.22
C GLU A 10 8.71 18.26 -7.58
N GLN A 11 9.50 19.04 -6.85
CA GLN A 11 9.67 20.47 -7.09
C GLN A 11 10.32 20.75 -8.47
N LEU A 12 11.36 19.98 -8.84
CA LEU A 12 12.00 20.09 -10.15
C LEU A 12 11.04 19.75 -11.29
N ILE A 13 10.23 18.69 -11.14
CA ILE A 13 9.19 18.34 -12.13
C ILE A 13 8.19 19.47 -12.28
N ALA A 14 7.70 20.04 -11.17
CA ALA A 14 6.75 21.15 -11.21
C ALA A 14 7.37 22.42 -11.84
N ALA A 15 8.63 22.73 -11.53
CA ALA A 15 9.34 23.89 -12.06
C ALA A 15 9.67 23.75 -13.56
N ALA A 16 9.71 22.56 -14.12
CA ALA A 16 9.96 22.34 -15.55
C ALA A 16 8.82 22.85 -16.46
N GLY A 17 7.68 23.27 -15.90
CA GLY A 17 6.55 23.81 -16.63
C GLY A 17 5.82 22.81 -17.53
N ALA A 18 6.22 21.55 -17.53
CA ALA A 18 5.56 20.49 -18.29
C ALA A 18 4.29 19.99 -17.55
N ARG A 19 3.32 19.51 -18.31
CA ARG A 19 2.18 18.76 -17.74
C ARG A 19 2.69 17.55 -17.00
N HIS A 20 2.27 17.37 -15.76
CA HIS A 20 2.73 16.25 -14.93
C HIS A 20 1.63 15.72 -14.03
N LEU A 21 1.79 14.46 -13.65
CA LEU A 21 1.03 13.79 -12.60
C LEU A 21 2.03 13.16 -11.63
N ILE A 22 1.97 13.59 -10.38
CA ILE A 22 2.79 13.02 -9.30
C ILE A 22 1.84 12.35 -8.33
N PHE A 23 1.99 11.03 -8.12
CA PHE A 23 1.23 10.28 -7.15
C PHE A 23 2.09 9.93 -5.94
N ARG A 24 1.76 10.51 -4.79
CA ARG A 24 2.31 10.08 -3.50
C ARG A 24 1.51 8.90 -2.99
N THR A 25 2.17 7.80 -2.71
CA THR A 25 1.55 6.55 -2.27
C THR A 25 2.28 5.95 -1.07
N SER A 26 1.67 4.98 -0.40
CA SER A 26 2.26 4.25 0.73
C SER A 26 1.89 2.77 0.69
N TRP A 27 2.70 1.93 1.37
CA TRP A 27 2.47 0.49 1.55
C TRP A 27 2.20 -0.28 0.25
N VAL A 28 2.97 0.03 -0.79
CA VAL A 28 2.80 -0.57 -2.13
C VAL A 28 3.18 -2.04 -2.13
N TYR A 29 2.34 -2.86 -2.76
CA TYR A 29 2.59 -4.27 -3.00
C TYR A 29 2.21 -4.67 -4.42
N ALA A 30 2.71 -5.83 -4.87
CA ALA A 30 2.36 -6.45 -6.15
C ALA A 30 2.42 -7.98 -6.04
N ALA A 31 1.77 -8.68 -6.99
CA ALA A 31 1.88 -10.14 -7.10
C ALA A 31 3.31 -10.57 -7.44
N ARG A 32 4.04 -9.79 -8.22
CA ARG A 32 5.45 -10.04 -8.54
C ARG A 32 6.40 -9.36 -7.55
N GLY A 33 7.60 -9.94 -7.40
CA GLY A 33 8.61 -9.46 -6.44
C GLY A 33 8.28 -9.79 -4.99
N GLY A 34 9.11 -9.30 -4.06
CA GLY A 34 8.93 -9.45 -2.61
C GLY A 34 8.07 -8.34 -2.03
N ASN A 35 7.20 -8.67 -1.04
CA ASN A 35 6.43 -7.70 -0.28
C ASN A 35 6.09 -8.23 1.11
N PHE A 36 5.46 -7.38 1.92
CA PHE A 36 5.08 -7.72 3.29
C PHE A 36 4.14 -8.93 3.36
N ALA A 37 3.07 -8.99 2.54
CA ALA A 37 2.10 -10.07 2.56
C ALA A 37 2.75 -11.43 2.28
N LYS A 38 3.59 -11.52 1.25
CA LYS A 38 4.36 -12.73 0.93
C LYS A 38 5.31 -13.12 2.04
N THR A 39 5.94 -12.13 2.69
CA THR A 39 6.81 -12.38 3.84
C THR A 39 6.01 -12.96 5.01
N MET A 40 4.82 -12.44 5.30
CA MET A 40 3.95 -12.96 6.35
C MET A 40 3.50 -14.39 6.05
N LEU A 41 3.08 -14.70 4.83
CA LEU A 41 2.72 -16.05 4.41
C LEU A 41 3.87 -17.04 4.62
N ARG A 42 5.06 -16.70 4.17
CA ARG A 42 6.25 -17.54 4.34
C ARG A 42 6.58 -17.77 5.82
N LEU A 43 6.66 -16.69 6.60
CA LEU A 43 6.98 -16.78 8.03
C LEU A 43 5.92 -17.56 8.81
N ALA A 44 4.64 -17.46 8.44
CA ALA A 44 3.56 -18.19 9.09
C ALA A 44 3.62 -19.71 8.84
N GLN A 45 4.25 -20.15 7.76
CA GLN A 45 4.52 -21.57 7.49
C GLN A 45 5.74 -22.10 8.25
N GLU A 46 6.68 -21.22 8.61
CA GLU A 46 7.93 -21.56 9.26
C GLU A 46 7.86 -21.49 10.79
N ARG A 47 7.01 -20.61 11.36
CA ARG A 47 7.01 -20.23 12.79
C ARG A 47 5.64 -20.44 13.43
N ASP A 48 5.63 -20.84 14.71
CA ASP A 48 4.41 -21.03 15.48
C ASP A 48 3.77 -19.71 15.94
N ARG A 49 4.56 -18.63 16.00
CA ARG A 49 4.14 -17.29 16.40
C ARG A 49 4.82 -16.21 15.55
N LEU A 50 4.04 -15.21 15.12
CA LEU A 50 4.56 -14.00 14.51
C LEU A 50 4.38 -12.82 15.49
N THR A 51 5.31 -11.87 15.45
CA THR A 51 5.18 -10.57 16.13
C THR A 51 5.19 -9.48 15.07
N VAL A 52 4.17 -8.62 15.06
CA VAL A 52 3.99 -7.59 14.03
C VAL A 52 3.59 -6.26 14.66
N ILE A 53 4.16 -5.18 14.16
CA ILE A 53 3.90 -3.80 14.62
C ILE A 53 2.42 -3.46 14.48
N ASP A 54 1.83 -2.87 15.54
CA ASP A 54 0.41 -2.53 15.61
C ASP A 54 0.12 -1.03 15.87
N ASP A 55 1.15 -0.22 15.96
CA ASP A 55 1.06 1.23 16.18
C ASP A 55 1.43 2.08 14.97
N GLN A 56 1.58 1.46 13.79
CA GLN A 56 1.74 2.14 12.51
C GLN A 56 0.51 1.92 11.64
N PHE A 57 -0.12 3.02 11.21
CA PHE A 57 -1.36 3.03 10.45
C PHE A 57 -1.15 3.42 8.99
N GLY A 58 -1.83 2.77 8.07
CA GLY A 58 -1.78 3.02 6.62
C GLY A 58 -2.82 2.20 5.87
N ALA A 59 -2.73 2.21 4.54
CA ALA A 59 -3.55 1.38 3.67
C ALA A 59 -2.66 0.64 2.65
N PRO A 60 -2.64 -0.71 2.65
CA PRO A 60 -1.97 -1.46 1.60
C PRO A 60 -2.53 -1.09 0.23
N THR A 61 -1.65 -0.67 -0.69
CA THR A 61 -2.05 -0.16 -1.99
C THR A 61 -1.41 -1.00 -3.10
N GLY A 62 -2.22 -1.70 -3.88
CA GLY A 62 -1.75 -2.56 -4.97
C GLY A 62 -1.19 -1.76 -6.14
N ALA A 63 -0.07 -2.23 -6.71
CA ALA A 63 0.52 -1.62 -7.90
C ALA A 63 -0.45 -1.59 -9.09
N GLU A 64 -1.38 -2.55 -9.17
CA GLU A 64 -2.44 -2.60 -10.18
C GLU A 64 -3.40 -1.43 -10.04
N LEU A 65 -3.87 -1.13 -8.81
CA LEU A 65 -4.71 0.04 -8.55
C LEU A 65 -3.98 1.33 -8.95
N ILE A 66 -2.69 1.43 -8.65
CA ILE A 66 -1.88 2.59 -9.05
C ILE A 66 -1.83 2.70 -10.58
N ALA A 67 -1.63 1.58 -11.29
CA ALA A 67 -1.59 1.55 -12.75
C ALA A 67 -2.93 1.96 -13.37
N ASP A 68 -4.05 1.41 -12.90
CA ASP A 68 -5.40 1.70 -13.40
C ASP A 68 -5.76 3.17 -13.19
N VAL A 69 -5.52 3.70 -11.98
CA VAL A 69 -5.76 5.13 -11.68
C VAL A 69 -4.84 6.02 -12.51
N THR A 70 -3.58 5.63 -12.71
CA THR A 70 -2.63 6.40 -13.52
C THR A 70 -3.09 6.47 -14.98
N ALA A 71 -3.50 5.35 -15.58
CA ALA A 71 -4.01 5.31 -16.96
C ALA A 71 -5.25 6.19 -17.13
N HIS A 72 -6.19 6.12 -16.15
CA HIS A 72 -7.39 6.96 -16.15
C HIS A 72 -7.05 8.46 -16.01
N ALA A 73 -6.16 8.81 -15.08
CA ALA A 73 -5.75 10.19 -14.85
C ALA A 73 -5.01 10.80 -16.06
N ILE A 74 -4.12 10.03 -16.70
CA ILE A 74 -3.44 10.45 -17.93
C ILE A 74 -4.47 10.81 -19.01
N ARG A 75 -5.44 9.91 -19.25
CA ARG A 75 -6.47 10.14 -20.28
C ARG A 75 -7.29 11.40 -20.01
N GLN A 76 -7.62 11.70 -18.77
CA GLN A 76 -8.35 12.92 -18.42
C GLN A 76 -7.47 14.16 -18.50
N THR A 77 -6.24 14.11 -18.02
CA THR A 77 -5.29 15.25 -18.07
C THR A 77 -4.92 15.63 -19.51
N LEU A 78 -4.89 14.65 -20.44
CA LEU A 78 -4.70 14.96 -21.86
C LEU A 78 -5.87 15.76 -22.47
N ARG A 79 -7.06 15.65 -21.93
CA ARG A 79 -8.25 16.40 -22.38
C ARG A 79 -8.40 17.74 -21.66
N GLU A 80 -7.99 17.79 -20.39
CA GLU A 80 -8.14 18.92 -19.52
C GLU A 80 -6.86 19.14 -18.69
N GLU A 81 -6.02 20.06 -19.15
CA GLU A 81 -4.67 20.29 -18.61
C GLU A 81 -4.69 20.68 -17.13
N ALA A 82 -5.73 21.40 -16.69
CA ALA A 82 -5.92 21.82 -15.31
C ALA A 82 -5.98 20.65 -14.30
N ARG A 83 -6.16 19.41 -14.76
CA ARG A 83 -6.12 18.19 -13.92
C ARG A 83 -4.72 17.70 -13.62
N GLY A 84 -3.67 18.32 -14.14
CA GLY A 84 -2.28 18.01 -13.77
C GLY A 84 -1.97 18.34 -12.31
N GLY A 85 -0.85 17.83 -11.80
CA GLY A 85 -0.33 18.17 -10.47
C GLY A 85 -0.04 16.98 -9.56
N THR A 86 0.07 17.26 -8.25
CA THR A 86 0.41 16.26 -7.23
C THR A 86 -0.84 15.79 -6.48
N TYR A 87 -0.97 14.48 -6.34
CA TYR A 87 -2.08 13.80 -5.71
C TYR A 87 -1.61 12.73 -4.73
N HIS A 88 -2.42 12.44 -3.71
CA HIS A 88 -2.28 11.24 -2.90
C HIS A 88 -3.10 10.10 -3.52
N LEU A 89 -2.48 8.92 -3.62
CA LEU A 89 -3.10 7.72 -4.16
C LEU A 89 -2.86 6.55 -3.22
N ALA A 90 -3.90 6.10 -2.54
CA ALA A 90 -3.93 4.90 -1.71
C ALA A 90 -5.28 4.22 -1.86
N ALA A 91 -5.35 2.93 -1.57
CA ALA A 91 -6.62 2.23 -1.44
C ALA A 91 -7.46 2.82 -0.29
N ALA A 92 -8.78 2.65 -0.33
CA ALA A 92 -9.67 3.08 0.73
C ALA A 92 -9.51 2.22 2.00
N GLY A 93 -9.99 2.76 3.13
CA GLY A 93 -9.86 2.15 4.44
C GLY A 93 -8.49 2.35 5.07
N GLU A 94 -8.31 1.74 6.24
CA GLU A 94 -7.06 1.79 6.99
C GLU A 94 -6.82 0.49 7.77
N THR A 95 -5.57 0.22 8.11
CA THR A 95 -5.18 -0.89 8.98
C THR A 95 -3.81 -0.61 9.61
N THR A 96 -3.39 -1.49 10.52
CA THR A 96 -2.01 -1.57 11.02
C THR A 96 -1.24 -2.66 10.27
N TRP A 97 0.09 -2.75 10.45
CA TRP A 97 0.85 -3.88 9.93
C TRP A 97 0.38 -5.21 10.52
N ASN A 98 0.01 -5.22 11.83
CA ASN A 98 -0.57 -6.41 12.48
C ASN A 98 -1.91 -6.79 11.86
N GLY A 99 -2.84 -5.82 11.72
CA GLY A 99 -4.13 -6.05 11.08
C GLY A 99 -3.98 -6.52 9.64
N TYR A 100 -3.02 -5.96 8.89
CA TYR A 100 -2.71 -6.43 7.53
C TYR A 100 -2.20 -7.87 7.51
N ALA A 101 -1.27 -8.23 8.42
CA ALA A 101 -0.75 -9.60 8.51
C ALA A 101 -1.86 -10.62 8.82
N ARG A 102 -2.72 -10.31 9.80
CA ARG A 102 -3.86 -11.17 10.16
C ARG A 102 -4.79 -11.37 8.99
N PHE A 103 -5.19 -10.29 8.32
CA PHE A 103 -6.05 -10.36 7.14
C PHE A 103 -5.44 -11.21 6.01
N VAL A 104 -4.13 -11.09 5.75
CA VAL A 104 -3.41 -11.90 4.75
C VAL A 104 -3.53 -13.38 5.06
N LEU A 105 -3.29 -13.79 6.30
CA LEU A 105 -3.36 -15.20 6.71
C LEU A 105 -4.80 -15.74 6.65
N GLU A 106 -5.77 -14.98 7.14
CA GLU A 106 -7.19 -15.34 7.09
C GLU A 106 -7.68 -15.49 5.64
N ALA A 107 -7.38 -14.52 4.78
CA ALA A 107 -7.77 -14.56 3.37
C ALA A 107 -7.07 -15.69 2.59
N ALA A 108 -5.81 -15.98 2.92
CA ALA A 108 -5.06 -17.09 2.30
C ALA A 108 -5.68 -18.45 2.65
N LEU A 109 -6.09 -18.68 3.90
CA LEU A 109 -6.76 -19.92 4.31
C LEU A 109 -8.15 -20.08 3.69
N VAL A 110 -8.86 -18.98 3.41
CA VAL A 110 -10.13 -19.04 2.66
C VAL A 110 -9.90 -19.45 1.21
N LEU A 111 -8.83 -18.94 0.56
CA LEU A 111 -8.50 -19.26 -0.83
C LEU A 111 -7.88 -20.64 -0.98
N LYS A 112 -7.08 -21.06 -0.01
CA LYS A 112 -6.34 -22.34 0.00
C LYS A 112 -6.38 -22.95 1.40
N PRO A 113 -7.45 -23.70 1.73
CA PRO A 113 -7.65 -24.27 3.07
C PRO A 113 -6.58 -25.27 3.51
N ASP A 114 -5.89 -25.89 2.56
CA ASP A 114 -4.81 -26.85 2.78
C ASP A 114 -3.42 -26.18 2.95
N LEU A 115 -3.36 -24.85 2.95
CA LEU A 115 -2.12 -24.12 3.17
C LEU A 115 -1.55 -24.41 4.58
N ALA A 116 -0.34 -24.94 4.62
CA ALA A 116 0.31 -25.36 5.86
C ALA A 116 0.76 -24.17 6.72
N ILE A 117 -0.18 -23.47 7.36
CA ILE A 117 0.10 -22.40 8.32
C ILE A 117 0.37 -22.99 9.69
N LYS A 118 1.58 -22.79 10.22
CA LYS A 118 2.00 -23.17 11.58
C LYS A 118 1.65 -22.09 12.61
N ALA A 119 1.70 -20.82 12.19
CA ALA A 119 1.48 -19.70 13.09
C ALA A 119 0.07 -19.72 13.69
N ARG A 120 0.01 -19.86 15.01
CA ARG A 120 -1.24 -19.86 15.78
C ARG A 120 -1.61 -18.46 16.30
N GLU A 121 -0.64 -17.54 16.28
CA GLU A 121 -0.79 -16.19 16.81
C GLU A 121 -0.01 -15.19 15.97
N VAL A 122 -0.62 -14.03 15.71
CA VAL A 122 0.03 -12.82 15.21
C VAL A 122 -0.04 -11.77 16.32
N ALA A 123 0.96 -11.78 17.18
CA ALA A 123 0.99 -10.92 18.37
C ALA A 123 1.29 -9.46 17.99
N PRO A 124 0.50 -8.49 18.46
CA PRO A 124 0.77 -7.08 18.28
C PRO A 124 1.98 -6.64 19.12
N VAL A 125 2.82 -5.79 18.56
CA VAL A 125 3.93 -5.17 19.27
C VAL A 125 4.08 -3.70 18.86
N PRO A 126 4.61 -2.83 19.72
CA PRO A 126 4.87 -1.44 19.35
C PRO A 126 6.09 -1.34 18.40
N THR A 127 6.20 -0.22 17.67
CA THR A 127 7.35 0.10 16.80
C THR A 127 8.69 0.01 17.54
N SER A 128 8.70 0.35 18.83
CA SER A 128 9.90 0.26 19.67
C SER A 128 10.47 -1.16 19.82
N ALA A 129 9.67 -2.20 19.57
CA ALA A 129 10.13 -3.60 19.60
C ALA A 129 10.99 -3.96 18.37
N PHE A 130 10.95 -3.16 17.29
CA PHE A 130 11.74 -3.36 16.08
C PHE A 130 12.58 -2.11 15.76
N PRO A 131 13.69 -1.87 16.45
CA PRO A 131 14.57 -0.76 16.14
C PRO A 131 15.07 -0.82 14.70
N THR A 132 14.84 0.24 13.93
CA THR A 132 15.33 0.37 12.55
C THR A 132 16.18 1.62 12.41
N ALA A 133 17.16 1.60 11.49
CA ALA A 133 18.02 2.76 11.23
C ALA A 133 17.24 4.00 10.74
N ALA A 134 16.09 3.79 10.08
CA ALA A 134 15.21 4.86 9.64
C ALA A 134 13.96 4.93 10.53
N ARG A 135 13.72 6.08 11.15
CA ARG A 135 12.47 6.32 11.88
C ARG A 135 11.27 6.26 10.92
N ARG A 136 10.38 5.30 11.11
CA ARG A 136 9.15 5.18 10.34
C ARG A 136 8.03 6.02 10.98
N PRO A 137 7.20 6.72 10.20
CA PRO A 137 6.05 7.44 10.74
C PRO A 137 5.03 6.45 11.31
N LEU A 138 4.38 6.81 12.41
CA LEU A 138 3.26 6.04 12.97
C LEU A 138 1.98 6.22 12.13
N ASN A 139 1.89 7.31 11.37
CA ASN A 139 0.77 7.61 10.49
C ASN A 139 1.25 7.75 9.04
N SER A 140 0.90 6.78 8.20
CA SER A 140 1.13 6.76 6.74
C SER A 140 -0.18 6.86 5.95
N ARG A 141 -1.29 7.26 6.60
CA ARG A 141 -2.58 7.47 5.94
C ARG A 141 -2.49 8.68 5.02
N LEU A 142 -3.11 8.56 3.85
CA LEU A 142 -3.12 9.60 2.83
C LEU A 142 -4.57 10.03 2.57
N ASP A 143 -4.84 11.33 2.63
CA ASP A 143 -6.10 11.88 2.16
C ASP A 143 -6.13 11.87 0.63
N THR A 144 -7.06 11.12 0.06
CA THR A 144 -7.25 10.95 -1.38
C THR A 144 -8.40 11.79 -1.95
N ALA A 145 -9.01 12.68 -1.16
CA ALA A 145 -10.18 13.45 -1.56
C ALA A 145 -9.95 14.20 -2.88
N ARG A 146 -8.84 14.96 -2.96
CA ARG A 146 -8.47 15.70 -4.18
C ARG A 146 -8.37 14.81 -5.42
N LEU A 147 -7.79 13.60 -5.30
CA LEU A 147 -7.70 12.64 -6.41
C LEU A 147 -9.09 12.20 -6.85
N ARG A 148 -9.91 11.78 -5.88
CA ARG A 148 -11.25 11.24 -6.16
C ARG A 148 -12.15 12.29 -6.81
N GLU A 149 -12.16 13.50 -6.29
CA GLU A 149 -12.96 14.60 -6.81
C GLU A 149 -12.53 15.00 -8.21
N ASN A 150 -11.21 15.20 -8.43
CA ASN A 150 -10.68 15.66 -9.71
C ASN A 150 -10.89 14.66 -10.84
N PHE A 151 -10.82 13.37 -10.55
CA PHE A 151 -10.89 12.32 -11.55
C PHE A 151 -12.19 11.50 -11.52
N GLY A 152 -13.14 11.84 -10.66
CA GLY A 152 -14.42 11.13 -10.53
C GLY A 152 -14.23 9.66 -10.10
N LEU A 153 -13.33 9.39 -9.15
CA LEU A 153 -12.93 8.05 -8.75
C LEU A 153 -13.57 7.61 -7.43
N THR A 154 -13.95 6.34 -7.36
CA THR A 154 -14.16 5.61 -6.11
C THR A 154 -13.05 4.60 -5.95
N LEU A 155 -12.22 4.75 -4.91
CA LEU A 155 -11.12 3.84 -4.66
C LEU A 155 -11.62 2.61 -3.90
N PRO A 156 -11.23 1.39 -4.30
CA PRO A 156 -11.62 0.17 -3.61
C PRO A 156 -10.94 0.07 -2.24
N ASP A 157 -11.59 -0.62 -1.30
CA ASP A 157 -10.97 -0.96 -0.02
C ASP A 157 -9.70 -1.80 -0.21
N TRP A 158 -8.72 -1.59 0.66
CA TRP A 158 -7.41 -2.24 0.58
C TRP A 158 -7.52 -3.79 0.60
N GLN A 159 -8.51 -4.34 1.30
CA GLN A 159 -8.76 -5.78 1.36
C GLN A 159 -9.06 -6.38 -0.02
N HIS A 160 -9.76 -5.63 -0.87
CA HIS A 160 -10.11 -6.11 -2.21
C HIS A 160 -8.84 -6.41 -3.04
N GLY A 161 -7.93 -5.47 -3.11
CA GLY A 161 -6.67 -5.65 -3.86
C GLY A 161 -5.78 -6.74 -3.25
N VAL A 162 -5.75 -6.86 -1.93
CA VAL A 162 -4.98 -7.92 -1.25
C VAL A 162 -5.54 -9.31 -1.56
N ARG A 163 -6.87 -9.51 -1.52
CA ARG A 163 -7.49 -10.79 -1.94
C ARG A 163 -7.16 -11.14 -3.38
N ARG A 164 -7.24 -10.16 -4.29
CA ARG A 164 -6.89 -10.37 -5.70
C ARG A 164 -5.43 -10.82 -5.87
N MET A 165 -4.49 -10.15 -5.21
CA MET A 165 -3.08 -10.53 -5.21
C MET A 165 -2.86 -11.93 -4.64
N LEU A 166 -3.54 -12.28 -3.54
CA LEU A 166 -3.44 -13.62 -2.95
C LEU A 166 -3.96 -14.70 -3.91
N ALA A 167 -5.08 -14.46 -4.60
CA ALA A 167 -5.62 -15.39 -5.59
C ALA A 167 -4.69 -15.59 -6.81
N GLU A 168 -3.80 -14.62 -7.10
CA GLU A 168 -2.82 -14.75 -8.18
C GLU A 168 -1.59 -15.58 -7.76
N ILE A 169 -1.23 -15.59 -6.47
CA ILE A 169 0.03 -16.18 -6.00
C ILE A 169 -0.13 -17.53 -5.27
N LEU A 170 -1.34 -17.95 -4.89
CA LEU A 170 -1.64 -19.23 -4.19
C LEU A 170 -2.16 -20.31 -5.12
#